data_f9b4a7e1ab957a8dbb51f71c9fef0057
#
_entry.id   f9b4a7e1ab957a8dbb51f71c9fef0057
#
_cell.length_a   1.000
_cell.length_b   1.000
_cell.length_c   1.000
_cell.angle_alpha   90.00
_cell.angle_beta   90.00
_cell.angle_gamma   90.00
#
_symmetry.space_group_name_H-M   'P 1'
#
loop_
_entity.id
_entity.type
_entity.pdbx_description
1 polymer ?
#
loop_
_entity_poly.entity_id
_entity_poly.type
_entity_poly.pdbx_seq_one_letter_code
_entity_poly.pdbx_strand_id
1 'polypeptide(L)'
;MVRQGIDRRYLSSIILLQESAKTAQKAQDMKQLVFERINSGGVKLEPQETRNALYNGPMNELCANLARNKYLCALFRIPNEESYSLLDDEQELPDVAERVEKELENNSLYRTMYDVELVLRFFAIRNLEGYQNQFSDFLDKYLIYANKFSSETLKKLSSLFSDTIFFAYQLLGENAFFLWRYRRTKSGSKWGWFTRSTTTVYDPLMFVLSEFLDQKECLLSTVKAIREDLKPFYQKNYDVFEGRNSNRSDIEKRITLYREFFKKYLED
;
A
#
# COMPACT_ATOMS: atom_id res chain seq x y z
N MET A 1 -24.72 -33.05 2.27
CA MET A 1 -25.00 -32.57 0.89
C MET A 1 -23.87 -31.75 0.28
N VAL A 2 -23.20 -30.84 0.98
CA VAL A 2 -22.11 -30.02 0.41
C VAL A 2 -20.92 -30.86 -0.04
N ARG A 3 -20.46 -31.82 0.75
CA ARG A 3 -19.33 -32.72 0.43
C ARG A 3 -19.51 -33.50 -0.89
N GLN A 4 -20.71 -34.04 -1.14
CA GLN A 4 -21.02 -34.76 -2.39
C GLN A 4 -21.08 -33.86 -3.63
N GLY A 5 -21.34 -32.57 -3.46
CA GLY A 5 -21.33 -31.58 -4.55
C GLY A 5 -19.90 -31.21 -4.98
N ILE A 6 -18.93 -31.24 -4.05
CA ILE A 6 -17.52 -30.96 -4.33
C ILE A 6 -16.88 -32.17 -5.02
N ASP A 7 -17.13 -33.37 -4.53
CA ASP A 7 -16.54 -34.61 -5.05
C ASP A 7 -16.96 -34.96 -6.51
N ARG A 8 -18.00 -34.31 -7.03
CA ARG A 8 -18.52 -34.51 -8.40
C ARG A 8 -18.19 -33.37 -9.37
N ARG A 9 -17.42 -32.39 -8.98
CA ARG A 9 -17.03 -31.27 -9.86
C ARG A 9 -15.64 -31.51 -10.42
N TYR A 10 -15.56 -31.60 -11.74
CA TYR A 10 -14.27 -31.58 -12.45
C TYR A 10 -13.74 -30.17 -12.48
N LEU A 11 -12.48 -29.98 -12.04
CA LEU A 11 -11.74 -28.74 -12.22
C LEU A 11 -10.96 -28.85 -13.51
N SER A 12 -11.31 -28.03 -14.51
CA SER A 12 -10.49 -27.88 -15.71
C SER A 12 -9.25 -27.09 -15.36
N SER A 13 -8.07 -27.59 -15.73
CA SER A 13 -6.81 -26.89 -15.60
C SER A 13 -6.16 -26.69 -16.96
N ILE A 14 -5.51 -25.53 -17.14
CA ILE A 14 -4.67 -25.25 -18.32
C ILE A 14 -3.23 -25.24 -17.83
N ILE A 15 -2.41 -26.15 -18.34
CA ILE A 15 -1.00 -26.27 -17.99
C ILE A 15 -0.19 -25.65 -19.12
N LEU A 16 0.58 -24.60 -18.79
CA LEU A 16 1.55 -23.97 -19.69
C LEU A 16 2.93 -24.54 -19.37
N LEU A 17 3.50 -25.25 -20.32
CA LEU A 17 4.85 -25.78 -20.21
C LEU A 17 5.85 -24.67 -20.60
N GLN A 18 6.73 -24.30 -19.68
CA GLN A 18 7.76 -23.27 -19.90
C GLN A 18 8.69 -23.64 -21.07
N GLU A 19 8.92 -24.95 -21.27
CA GLU A 19 9.73 -25.52 -22.37
C GLU A 19 9.13 -25.20 -23.75
N SER A 20 7.83 -24.92 -23.82
CA SER A 20 7.17 -24.52 -25.08
C SER A 20 7.59 -23.13 -25.55
N ALA A 21 8.20 -22.33 -24.69
CA ALA A 21 8.66 -20.99 -25.01
C ALA A 21 10.17 -20.98 -25.29
N LYS A 22 10.57 -20.40 -26.43
CA LYS A 22 11.98 -20.30 -26.84
C LYS A 22 12.82 -19.39 -25.93
N THR A 23 12.21 -18.53 -25.14
CA THR A 23 12.88 -17.58 -24.23
C THR A 23 12.00 -17.34 -22.99
N ALA A 24 12.62 -16.96 -21.87
CA ALA A 24 11.91 -16.59 -20.64
C ALA A 24 10.88 -15.46 -20.88
N GLN A 25 11.22 -14.49 -21.75
CA GLN A 25 10.28 -13.42 -22.09
C GLN A 25 9.03 -13.97 -22.80
N LYS A 26 9.20 -14.86 -23.79
CA LYS A 26 8.07 -15.50 -24.49
C LYS A 26 7.22 -16.37 -23.55
N ALA A 27 7.84 -17.02 -22.58
CA ALA A 27 7.10 -17.78 -21.56
C ALA A 27 6.21 -16.86 -20.74
N GLN A 28 6.73 -15.69 -20.33
CA GLN A 28 5.98 -14.70 -19.58
C GLN A 28 4.84 -14.08 -20.42
N ASP A 29 5.11 -13.74 -21.68
CA ASP A 29 4.10 -13.19 -22.62
C ASP A 29 2.95 -14.21 -22.85
N MET A 30 3.28 -15.50 -22.98
CA MET A 30 2.28 -16.57 -23.11
C MET A 30 1.45 -16.72 -21.82
N LYS A 31 2.10 -16.69 -20.67
CA LYS A 31 1.41 -16.73 -19.36
C LYS A 31 0.42 -15.58 -19.24
N GLN A 32 0.85 -14.36 -19.56
CA GLN A 32 0.00 -13.17 -19.54
C GLN A 32 -1.17 -13.31 -20.52
N LEU A 33 -0.93 -13.70 -21.76
CA LEU A 33 -1.98 -13.86 -22.77
C LEU A 33 -3.06 -14.86 -22.37
N VAL A 34 -2.64 -16.02 -21.83
CA VAL A 34 -3.58 -17.05 -21.37
C VAL A 34 -4.35 -16.58 -20.16
N PHE A 35 -3.68 -15.92 -19.22
CA PHE A 35 -4.31 -15.35 -18.03
C PHE A 35 -5.36 -14.29 -18.40
N GLU A 36 -5.05 -13.38 -19.31
CA GLU A 36 -6.00 -12.37 -19.81
C GLU A 36 -7.22 -13.00 -20.48
N ARG A 37 -7.02 -14.07 -21.27
CA ARG A 37 -8.13 -14.78 -21.92
C ARG A 37 -9.04 -15.52 -20.93
N ILE A 38 -8.47 -16.16 -19.92
CA ILE A 38 -9.25 -16.83 -18.86
C ILE A 38 -10.04 -15.79 -18.07
N ASN A 39 -9.39 -14.68 -17.74
CA ASN A 39 -9.99 -13.61 -16.94
C ASN A 39 -11.07 -12.79 -17.72
N SER A 40 -11.04 -12.82 -19.04
CA SER A 40 -12.04 -12.12 -19.87
C SER A 40 -13.45 -12.72 -19.83
N GLY A 41 -13.58 -13.96 -19.35
CA GLY A 41 -14.86 -14.68 -19.23
C GLY A 41 -15.53 -14.62 -17.84
N GLY A 42 -14.92 -13.94 -16.88
CA GLY A 42 -15.37 -13.89 -15.48
C GLY A 42 -15.40 -12.48 -14.88
N VAL A 43 -15.35 -12.42 -13.54
CA VAL A 43 -15.13 -11.17 -12.83
C VAL A 43 -13.67 -10.73 -13.06
N LYS A 44 -13.52 -9.52 -13.60
CA LYS A 44 -12.18 -8.96 -13.90
C LYS A 44 -11.41 -8.79 -12.59
N LEU A 45 -10.18 -9.32 -12.57
CA LEU A 45 -9.28 -9.14 -11.44
C LEU A 45 -8.77 -7.69 -11.37
N GLU A 46 -8.55 -7.24 -10.15
CA GLU A 46 -7.88 -5.96 -9.89
C GLU A 46 -6.37 -6.04 -10.26
N PRO A 47 -5.72 -4.90 -10.50
CA PRO A 47 -4.32 -4.88 -10.94
C PRO A 47 -3.36 -5.68 -10.04
N GLN A 48 -3.52 -5.63 -8.72
CA GLN A 48 -2.62 -6.35 -7.81
C GLN A 48 -2.91 -7.86 -7.76
N GLU A 49 -4.16 -8.28 -7.90
CA GLU A 49 -4.49 -9.68 -8.05
C GLU A 49 -3.84 -10.27 -9.32
N THR A 50 -3.88 -9.49 -10.41
CA THR A 50 -3.21 -9.83 -11.67
C THR A 50 -1.69 -9.95 -11.47
N ARG A 51 -1.04 -9.00 -10.78
CA ARG A 51 0.40 -9.04 -10.46
C ARG A 51 0.77 -10.27 -9.64
N ASN A 52 -0.03 -10.55 -8.62
CA ASN A 52 0.19 -11.73 -7.76
C ASN A 52 0.15 -13.04 -8.55
N ALA A 53 -0.75 -13.17 -9.52
CA ALA A 53 -0.85 -14.35 -10.36
C ALA A 53 0.28 -14.44 -11.41
N LEU A 54 0.67 -13.32 -12.02
CA LEU A 54 1.62 -13.29 -13.12
C LEU A 54 3.08 -13.21 -12.70
N TYR A 55 3.37 -12.45 -11.64
CA TYR A 55 4.74 -12.07 -11.23
C TYR A 55 5.07 -12.56 -9.82
N ASN A 56 4.63 -13.78 -9.48
CA ASN A 56 4.96 -14.37 -8.19
C ASN A 56 6.48 -14.52 -8.01
N GLY A 57 6.96 -14.24 -6.80
CA GLY A 57 8.37 -14.34 -6.45
C GLY A 57 8.69 -13.69 -5.09
N PRO A 58 9.96 -13.70 -4.68
CA PRO A 58 10.35 -13.32 -3.31
C PRO A 58 9.92 -11.90 -2.90
N MET A 59 9.91 -10.94 -3.84
CA MET A 59 9.44 -9.59 -3.55
C MET A 59 7.93 -9.52 -3.39
N ASN A 60 7.19 -10.28 -4.22
CA ASN A 60 5.73 -10.36 -4.11
C ASN A 60 5.33 -11.00 -2.77
N GLU A 61 6.01 -12.07 -2.36
CA GLU A 61 5.81 -12.72 -1.05
C GLU A 61 6.14 -11.77 0.10
N LEU A 62 7.22 -11.01 0.00
CA LEU A 62 7.55 -9.97 0.98
C LEU A 62 6.44 -8.93 1.10
N CYS A 63 5.91 -8.43 -0.02
CA CYS A 63 4.81 -7.47 -0.01
C CYS A 63 3.56 -8.06 0.65
N ALA A 64 3.20 -9.32 0.36
CA ALA A 64 2.07 -10.00 0.97
C ALA A 64 2.23 -10.16 2.49
N ASN A 65 3.44 -10.52 2.95
CA ASN A 65 3.74 -10.64 4.37
C ASN A 65 3.66 -9.29 5.08
N LEU A 66 4.26 -8.24 4.51
CA LEU A 66 4.25 -6.89 5.08
C LEU A 66 2.86 -6.22 5.03
N ALA A 67 1.98 -6.64 4.13
CA ALA A 67 0.59 -6.19 4.10
C ALA A 67 -0.19 -6.57 5.37
N ARG A 68 0.30 -7.53 6.16
CA ARG A 68 -0.24 -7.91 7.46
C ARG A 68 0.40 -7.16 8.65
N ASN A 69 1.29 -6.20 8.39
CA ASN A 69 1.86 -5.37 9.44
C ASN A 69 0.76 -4.63 10.21
N LYS A 70 0.75 -4.76 11.54
CA LYS A 70 -0.30 -4.21 12.41
C LYS A 70 -0.53 -2.70 12.27
N TYR A 71 0.54 -1.93 12.06
CA TYR A 71 0.43 -0.48 11.89
C TYR A 71 -0.16 -0.11 10.51
N LEU A 72 0.22 -0.83 9.44
CA LEU A 72 -0.40 -0.67 8.14
C LEU A 72 -1.90 -1.00 8.22
N CYS A 73 -2.23 -2.12 8.87
CA CYS A 73 -3.60 -2.57 9.06
C CYS A 73 -4.41 -1.54 9.85
N ALA A 74 -3.90 -1.03 10.96
CA ALA A 74 -4.53 0.02 11.76
C ALA A 74 -4.76 1.30 10.93
N LEU A 75 -3.74 1.79 10.21
CA LEU A 75 -3.78 3.02 9.43
C LEU A 75 -4.73 2.95 8.22
N PHE A 76 -4.93 1.77 7.65
CA PHE A 76 -5.86 1.56 6.53
C PHE A 76 -7.18 0.89 6.93
N ARG A 77 -7.37 0.62 8.22
CA ARG A 77 -8.56 -0.04 8.77
C ARG A 77 -8.80 -1.41 8.12
N ILE A 78 -7.73 -2.18 8.00
CA ILE A 78 -7.77 -3.56 7.54
C ILE A 78 -7.80 -4.44 8.79
N PRO A 79 -8.77 -5.35 8.92
CA PRO A 79 -8.85 -6.23 10.08
C PRO A 79 -7.57 -7.04 10.29
N ASN A 80 -7.04 -7.01 11.52
CA ASN A 80 -5.85 -7.74 11.93
C ASN A 80 -5.85 -7.90 13.45
N GLU A 81 -5.56 -9.08 13.98
CA GLU A 81 -5.60 -9.36 15.42
C GLU A 81 -4.73 -8.40 16.23
N GLU A 82 -3.48 -8.20 15.79
CA GLU A 82 -2.55 -7.31 16.47
C GLU A 82 -2.93 -5.83 16.35
N SER A 83 -3.65 -5.43 15.28
CA SER A 83 -4.08 -4.05 15.11
C SER A 83 -5.23 -3.67 16.03
N TYR A 84 -6.08 -4.61 16.41
CA TYR A 84 -7.14 -4.36 17.40
C TYR A 84 -6.57 -4.01 18.76
N SER A 85 -5.49 -4.64 19.17
CA SER A 85 -4.82 -4.31 20.46
C SER A 85 -4.18 -2.91 20.50
N LEU A 86 -4.05 -2.24 19.34
CA LEU A 86 -3.59 -0.84 19.28
C LEU A 86 -4.73 0.17 19.43
N LEU A 87 -5.97 -0.27 19.18
CA LEU A 87 -7.15 0.60 19.12
C LEU A 87 -8.03 0.54 20.37
N ASP A 88 -8.02 -0.58 21.06
CA ASP A 88 -8.83 -0.79 22.28
C ASP A 88 -7.92 -1.00 23.51
N ASP A 89 -8.00 -0.06 24.46
CA ASP A 89 -7.44 -0.25 25.81
C ASP A 89 -8.21 -1.39 26.53
N GLU A 90 -7.52 -2.52 26.76
CA GLU A 90 -7.81 -3.50 27.83
C GLU A 90 -9.08 -4.36 27.77
N GLN A 91 -9.68 -4.68 26.62
CA GLN A 91 -10.66 -5.78 26.60
C GLN A 91 -10.11 -6.98 25.82
N GLU A 92 -9.80 -8.07 26.54
CA GLU A 92 -9.71 -9.41 25.96
C GLU A 92 -11.08 -9.78 25.36
N LEU A 93 -11.25 -9.52 24.07
CA LEU A 93 -12.47 -9.91 23.36
C LEU A 93 -12.39 -11.42 23.07
N PRO A 94 -13.32 -12.24 23.51
CA PRO A 94 -13.40 -13.62 23.05
C PRO A 94 -13.61 -13.64 21.54
N ASP A 95 -12.95 -14.59 20.84
CA ASP A 95 -13.06 -14.84 19.42
C ASP A 95 -12.59 -13.72 18.47
N VAL A 96 -11.51 -12.99 18.81
CA VAL A 96 -10.91 -11.98 17.95
C VAL A 96 -10.55 -12.56 16.56
N ALA A 97 -10.01 -13.77 16.52
CA ALA A 97 -9.60 -14.43 15.28
C ALA A 97 -10.80 -14.66 14.32
N GLU A 98 -11.92 -15.21 14.80
CA GLU A 98 -13.11 -15.44 13.99
C GLU A 98 -13.73 -14.11 13.50
N ARG A 99 -13.73 -13.08 14.35
CA ARG A 99 -14.16 -11.74 13.98
C ARG A 99 -13.28 -11.14 12.89
N VAL A 100 -11.97 -11.23 13.02
CA VAL A 100 -11.00 -10.75 12.04
C VAL A 100 -11.22 -11.45 10.70
N GLU A 101 -11.35 -12.77 10.66
CA GLU A 101 -11.59 -13.53 9.43
C GLU A 101 -12.87 -13.06 8.73
N LYS A 102 -13.97 -12.94 9.44
CA LYS A 102 -15.24 -12.49 8.89
C LYS A 102 -15.20 -11.04 8.37
N GLU A 103 -14.50 -10.16 9.06
CA GLU A 103 -14.35 -8.76 8.64
C GLU A 103 -13.39 -8.63 7.44
N LEU A 104 -12.35 -9.47 7.34
CA LEU A 104 -11.44 -9.54 6.19
C LEU A 104 -12.18 -9.94 4.91
N GLU A 105 -13.09 -10.90 4.98
CA GLU A 105 -13.91 -11.31 3.84
C GLU A 105 -14.72 -10.14 3.23
N ASN A 106 -15.06 -9.15 4.04
CA ASN A 106 -15.81 -7.96 3.62
C ASN A 106 -14.94 -6.72 3.38
N ASN A 107 -13.65 -6.78 3.73
CA ASN A 107 -12.75 -5.66 3.54
C ASN A 107 -12.30 -5.54 2.08
N SER A 108 -12.64 -4.44 1.42
CA SER A 108 -12.33 -4.24 0.00
C SER A 108 -10.84 -4.19 -0.31
N LEU A 109 -10.02 -3.60 0.58
CA LEU A 109 -8.57 -3.51 0.37
C LEU A 109 -7.90 -4.88 0.41
N TYR A 110 -8.34 -5.74 1.33
CA TYR A 110 -7.86 -7.11 1.43
C TYR A 110 -8.31 -7.96 0.23
N ARG A 111 -9.60 -7.91 -0.12
CA ARG A 111 -10.19 -8.70 -1.21
C ARG A 111 -9.58 -8.40 -2.57
N THR A 112 -9.20 -7.18 -2.83
CA THR A 112 -8.57 -6.75 -4.08
C THR A 112 -7.05 -6.78 -4.03
N MET A 113 -6.46 -7.30 -2.95
CA MET A 113 -5.02 -7.27 -2.67
C MET A 113 -4.42 -5.85 -2.72
N TYR A 114 -5.25 -4.81 -2.52
CA TYR A 114 -4.77 -3.43 -2.53
C TYR A 114 -3.83 -3.12 -1.36
N ASP A 115 -3.98 -3.82 -0.25
CA ASP A 115 -3.06 -3.83 0.88
C ASP A 115 -1.64 -4.26 0.47
N VAL A 116 -1.53 -5.28 -0.37
CA VAL A 116 -0.26 -5.74 -0.96
C VAL A 116 0.29 -4.69 -1.94
N GLU A 117 -0.58 -4.04 -2.73
CA GLU A 117 -0.19 -2.94 -3.62
C GLU A 117 0.39 -1.77 -2.82
N LEU A 118 -0.16 -1.42 -1.66
CA LEU A 118 0.37 -0.34 -0.82
C LEU A 118 1.84 -0.58 -0.43
N VAL A 119 2.18 -1.80 -0.06
CA VAL A 119 3.57 -2.16 0.25
C VAL A 119 4.45 -2.08 -0.99
N LEU A 120 3.98 -2.62 -2.12
CA LEU A 120 4.69 -2.55 -3.40
C LEU A 120 4.95 -1.10 -3.84
N ARG A 121 3.96 -0.21 -3.68
CA ARG A 121 4.06 1.24 -3.96
C ARG A 121 5.17 1.89 -3.16
N PHE A 122 5.27 1.61 -1.86
CA PHE A 122 6.34 2.14 -1.01
C PHE A 122 7.73 1.83 -1.55
N PHE A 123 7.96 0.61 -2.00
CA PHE A 123 9.25 0.21 -2.57
C PHE A 123 9.47 0.79 -3.97
N ALA A 124 8.46 0.76 -4.83
CA ALA A 124 8.56 1.22 -6.21
C ALA A 124 8.84 2.73 -6.29
N ILE A 125 8.18 3.54 -5.47
CA ILE A 125 8.32 5.01 -5.46
C ILE A 125 9.76 5.45 -5.14
N ARG A 126 10.54 4.63 -4.47
CA ARG A 126 11.98 4.89 -4.28
C ARG A 126 12.80 4.83 -5.59
N ASN A 127 12.19 4.37 -6.67
CA ASN A 127 12.78 4.26 -8.01
C ASN A 127 11.98 5.04 -9.06
N LEU A 128 11.48 6.23 -8.70
CA LEU A 128 10.65 7.08 -9.57
C LEU A 128 11.28 7.39 -10.93
N GLU A 129 12.59 7.29 -11.07
CA GLU A 129 13.27 7.45 -12.36
C GLU A 129 12.77 6.44 -13.42
N GLY A 130 12.38 5.24 -12.97
CA GLY A 130 11.78 4.21 -13.82
C GLY A 130 10.32 4.45 -14.21
N TYR A 131 9.66 5.45 -13.62
CA TYR A 131 8.27 5.76 -13.90
C TYR A 131 8.14 6.64 -15.16
N GLN A 132 7.62 6.07 -16.23
CA GLN A 132 7.52 6.74 -17.54
C GLN A 132 6.09 7.03 -18.00
N ASN A 133 5.18 6.04 -17.90
CA ASN A 133 3.85 6.12 -18.53
C ASN A 133 2.72 5.96 -17.50
N GLN A 134 2.23 4.73 -17.34
CA GLN A 134 1.17 4.41 -16.39
C GLN A 134 1.75 3.90 -15.07
N PHE A 135 1.11 4.26 -13.98
CA PHE A 135 1.56 3.84 -12.65
C PHE A 135 1.49 2.32 -12.47
N SER A 136 0.49 1.67 -13.06
CA SER A 136 0.37 0.21 -13.04
C SER A 136 1.58 -0.46 -13.71
N ASP A 137 1.96 -0.02 -14.91
CA ASP A 137 3.11 -0.56 -15.64
C ASP A 137 4.42 -0.33 -14.88
N PHE A 138 4.52 0.79 -14.18
CA PHE A 138 5.66 1.08 -13.31
C PHE A 138 5.77 0.07 -12.17
N LEU A 139 4.67 -0.26 -11.50
CA LEU A 139 4.63 -1.26 -10.45
C LEU A 139 4.97 -2.66 -10.98
N ASP A 140 4.45 -3.02 -12.17
CA ASP A 140 4.75 -4.30 -12.81
C ASP A 140 6.25 -4.47 -13.08
N LYS A 141 6.86 -3.46 -13.72
CA LYS A 141 8.29 -3.45 -14.02
C LYS A 141 9.14 -3.52 -12.75
N TYR A 142 8.77 -2.74 -11.74
CA TYR A 142 9.47 -2.77 -10.46
C TYR A 142 9.39 -4.16 -9.81
N LEU A 143 8.21 -4.78 -9.76
CA LEU A 143 8.03 -6.10 -9.16
C LEU A 143 8.84 -7.18 -9.87
N ILE A 144 8.82 -7.20 -11.21
CA ILE A 144 9.63 -8.13 -12.02
C ILE A 144 11.13 -7.97 -11.73
N TYR A 145 11.60 -6.72 -11.61
CA TYR A 145 12.99 -6.42 -11.28
C TYR A 145 13.33 -6.85 -9.84
N ALA A 146 12.50 -6.47 -8.88
CA ALA A 146 12.75 -6.68 -7.46
C ALA A 146 12.61 -8.16 -7.03
N ASN A 147 11.88 -8.98 -7.78
CA ASN A 147 11.86 -10.43 -7.57
C ASN A 147 13.24 -11.11 -7.76
N LYS A 148 14.22 -10.39 -8.31
CA LYS A 148 15.62 -10.86 -8.47
C LYS A 148 16.52 -10.43 -7.31
N PHE A 149 16.00 -9.71 -6.32
CA PHE A 149 16.79 -9.24 -5.19
C PHE A 149 17.24 -10.40 -4.30
N SER A 150 18.43 -10.23 -3.70
CA SER A 150 18.92 -11.20 -2.72
C SER A 150 18.07 -11.22 -1.45
N SER A 151 18.08 -12.32 -0.72
CA SER A 151 17.41 -12.43 0.58
C SER A 151 17.89 -11.38 1.59
N GLU A 152 19.15 -10.98 1.51
CA GLU A 152 19.70 -9.91 2.35
C GLU A 152 19.08 -8.55 2.02
N THR A 153 18.96 -8.22 0.72
CA THR A 153 18.29 -7.00 0.26
C THR A 153 16.83 -6.97 0.70
N LEU A 154 16.13 -8.08 0.53
CA LEU A 154 14.73 -8.20 0.94
C LEU A 154 14.55 -8.02 2.46
N LYS A 155 15.46 -8.54 3.28
CA LYS A 155 15.45 -8.30 4.73
C LYS A 155 15.62 -6.82 5.09
N LYS A 156 16.56 -6.12 4.43
CA LYS A 156 16.76 -4.68 4.61
C LYS A 156 15.51 -3.88 4.23
N LEU A 157 14.87 -4.24 3.12
CA LEU A 157 13.62 -3.62 2.67
C LEU A 157 12.47 -3.89 3.66
N SER A 158 12.39 -5.11 4.20
CA SER A 158 11.41 -5.47 5.24
C SER A 158 11.54 -4.58 6.47
N SER A 159 12.75 -4.43 7.01
CA SER A 159 13.01 -3.56 8.17
C SER A 159 12.67 -2.11 7.83
N LEU A 160 13.14 -1.61 6.67
CA LEU A 160 12.86 -0.24 6.23
C LEU A 160 11.36 0.07 6.19
N PHE A 161 10.54 -0.83 5.64
CA PHE A 161 9.10 -0.65 5.61
C PHE A 161 8.51 -0.65 7.03
N SER A 162 8.86 -1.65 7.83
CA SER A 162 8.33 -1.82 9.18
C SER A 162 8.67 -0.65 10.10
N ASP A 163 9.91 -0.16 10.04
CA ASP A 163 10.35 1.00 10.81
C ASP A 163 9.64 2.28 10.34
N THR A 164 9.48 2.45 9.03
CA THR A 164 8.82 3.65 8.46
C THR A 164 7.34 3.71 8.81
N ILE A 165 6.60 2.60 8.67
CA ILE A 165 5.17 2.57 8.97
C ILE A 165 4.90 2.74 10.47
N PHE A 166 5.75 2.17 11.32
CA PHE A 166 5.70 2.39 12.75
C PHE A 166 5.98 3.85 13.10
N PHE A 167 7.00 4.45 12.50
CA PHE A 167 7.30 5.87 12.68
C PHE A 167 6.13 6.78 12.24
N ALA A 168 5.51 6.49 11.10
CA ALA A 168 4.31 7.21 10.65
C ALA A 168 3.17 7.14 11.68
N TYR A 169 2.94 5.94 12.25
CA TYR A 169 1.95 5.75 13.30
C TYR A 169 2.27 6.54 14.57
N GLN A 170 3.52 6.49 15.05
CA GLN A 170 3.95 7.25 16.23
C GLN A 170 3.81 8.77 16.03
N LEU A 171 4.27 9.26 14.87
CA LEU A 171 4.31 10.69 14.57
C LEU A 171 2.91 11.29 14.35
N LEU A 172 2.07 10.61 13.58
CA LEU A 172 0.79 11.17 13.09
C LEU A 172 -0.46 10.46 13.64
N GLY A 173 -0.29 9.33 14.30
CA GLY A 173 -1.40 8.52 14.84
C GLY A 173 -2.23 7.85 13.75
N GLU A 174 -3.41 7.39 14.11
CA GLU A 174 -4.32 6.61 13.24
C GLU A 174 -4.76 7.33 11.96
N ASN A 175 -4.66 8.64 11.93
CA ASN A 175 -5.08 9.48 10.81
C ASN A 175 -3.90 9.90 9.92
N ALA A 176 -2.74 9.25 10.04
CA ALA A 176 -1.50 9.62 9.34
C ALA A 176 -1.68 9.84 7.83
N PHE A 177 -2.53 9.05 7.19
CA PHE A 177 -2.75 9.11 5.74
C PHE A 177 -4.06 9.80 5.34
N PHE A 178 -4.67 10.55 6.27
CA PHE A 178 -5.83 11.36 5.97
C PHE A 178 -5.40 12.69 5.34
N LEU A 179 -6.24 13.19 4.44
CA LEU A 179 -6.03 14.47 3.77
C LEU A 179 -6.96 15.54 4.35
N TRP A 180 -6.42 16.69 4.77
CA TRP A 180 -7.21 17.87 5.08
C TRP A 180 -7.53 18.61 3.79
N ARG A 181 -8.83 18.67 3.43
CA ARG A 181 -9.25 19.23 2.14
C ARG A 181 -10.54 20.02 2.22
N TYR A 182 -10.77 20.85 1.20
CA TYR A 182 -12.01 21.57 1.01
C TYR A 182 -13.10 20.61 0.48
N ARG A 183 -14.28 20.65 1.08
CA ARG A 183 -15.40 19.79 0.71
C ARG A 183 -16.66 20.60 0.47
N ARG A 184 -17.37 20.27 -0.62
CA ARG A 184 -18.75 20.69 -0.82
C ARG A 184 -19.68 19.76 -0.02
N THR A 185 -20.52 20.34 0.82
CA THR A 185 -21.53 19.60 1.59
C THR A 185 -22.91 20.20 1.27
N LYS A 186 -23.98 19.50 1.63
CA LYS A 186 -25.36 20.02 1.46
C LYS A 186 -25.61 21.34 2.22
N SER A 187 -24.89 21.57 3.30
CA SER A 187 -24.95 22.77 4.15
C SER A 187 -23.94 23.85 3.78
N GLY A 188 -23.25 23.73 2.64
CA GLY A 188 -22.20 24.66 2.20
C GLY A 188 -20.85 23.97 2.04
N SER A 189 -19.82 24.75 1.75
CA SER A 189 -18.47 24.25 1.55
C SER A 189 -17.59 24.54 2.77
N LYS A 190 -16.83 23.53 3.22
CA LYS A 190 -15.93 23.68 4.38
C LYS A 190 -14.69 22.82 4.28
N TRP A 191 -13.66 23.23 5.00
CA TRP A 191 -12.47 22.42 5.23
C TRP A 191 -12.75 21.28 6.22
N GLY A 192 -12.17 20.10 5.99
CA GLY A 192 -12.32 18.96 6.88
C GLY A 192 -11.42 17.79 6.48
N TRP A 193 -11.20 16.90 7.45
CA TRP A 193 -10.48 15.65 7.18
C TRP A 193 -11.26 14.75 6.24
N PHE A 194 -10.58 14.22 5.25
CA PHE A 194 -11.07 13.09 4.48
C PHE A 194 -10.75 11.82 5.26
N THR A 195 -11.75 11.30 5.94
CA THR A 195 -11.64 10.21 6.92
C THR A 195 -11.36 8.83 6.31
N ARG A 196 -10.52 8.80 5.27
CA ARG A 196 -9.99 7.59 4.65
C ARG A 196 -8.53 7.84 4.28
N SER A 197 -7.69 6.84 4.52
CA SER A 197 -6.31 6.85 4.06
C SER A 197 -6.25 6.93 2.53
N THR A 198 -5.37 7.77 2.01
CA THR A 198 -5.24 8.03 0.57
C THR A 198 -3.80 7.89 0.13
N THR A 199 -3.57 7.31 -1.05
CA THR A 199 -2.24 7.19 -1.64
C THR A 199 -1.63 8.53 -2.01
N THR A 200 -2.45 9.57 -2.21
CA THR A 200 -1.98 10.95 -2.39
C THR A 200 -1.15 11.45 -1.20
N VAL A 201 -1.48 10.97 0.01
CA VAL A 201 -0.74 11.24 1.24
C VAL A 201 0.27 10.12 1.53
N TYR A 202 -0.17 8.87 1.49
CA TYR A 202 0.63 7.69 1.84
C TYR A 202 1.95 7.63 1.06
N ASP A 203 1.89 7.69 -0.27
CA ASP A 203 3.05 7.50 -1.13
C ASP A 203 4.19 8.49 -0.82
N PRO A 204 3.96 9.83 -0.88
CA PRO A 204 5.02 10.80 -0.63
C PRO A 204 5.42 10.88 0.85
N LEU A 205 4.48 10.68 1.77
CA LEU A 205 4.75 10.74 3.19
C LEU A 205 5.63 9.57 3.65
N MET A 206 5.28 8.34 3.27
CA MET A 206 6.09 7.16 3.57
C MET A 206 7.50 7.25 2.97
N PHE A 207 7.60 7.79 1.75
CA PHE A 207 8.91 8.05 1.14
C PHE A 207 9.75 8.97 2.02
N VAL A 208 9.21 10.15 2.38
CA VAL A 208 9.95 11.16 3.16
C VAL A 208 10.25 10.68 4.57
N LEU A 209 9.32 10.04 5.27
CA LEU A 209 9.57 9.50 6.60
C LEU A 209 10.68 8.43 6.59
N SER A 210 10.80 7.66 5.51
CA SER A 210 11.91 6.70 5.38
C SER A 210 13.28 7.35 5.23
N GLU A 211 13.35 8.62 4.78
CA GLU A 211 14.59 9.39 4.73
C GLU A 211 14.99 9.96 6.11
N PHE A 212 14.02 10.11 7.02
CA PHE A 212 14.22 10.71 8.35
C PHE A 212 14.25 9.69 9.49
N LEU A 213 14.39 8.40 9.20
CA LEU A 213 14.43 7.37 10.25
C LEU A 213 15.57 7.58 11.27
N ASP A 214 16.73 8.06 10.82
CA ASP A 214 17.87 8.36 11.70
C ASP A 214 17.62 9.60 12.59
N GLN A 215 16.62 10.42 12.24
CA GLN A 215 16.25 11.66 12.93
C GLN A 215 14.86 11.55 13.60
N LYS A 216 14.31 10.32 13.67
CA LYS A 216 12.95 10.08 14.16
C LYS A 216 12.71 10.61 15.58
N GLU A 217 13.69 10.48 16.48
CA GLU A 217 13.54 10.94 17.87
C GLU A 217 13.37 12.46 17.96
N CYS A 218 14.08 13.23 17.10
CA CYS A 218 13.91 14.66 17.00
C CYS A 218 12.48 15.03 16.55
N LEU A 219 11.98 14.39 15.49
CA LEU A 219 10.62 14.62 15.02
C LEU A 219 9.55 14.16 16.03
N LEU A 220 9.79 13.08 16.75
CA LEU A 220 8.89 12.59 17.81
C LEU A 220 8.84 13.55 19.01
N SER A 221 9.90 14.29 19.32
CA SER A 221 9.87 15.30 20.37
C SER A 221 8.94 16.48 20.05
N THR A 222 8.65 16.73 18.75
CA THR A 222 7.84 17.84 18.25
C THR A 222 6.47 17.42 17.70
N VAL A 223 6.01 16.19 18.00
CA VAL A 223 4.75 15.60 17.49
C VAL A 223 3.56 16.55 17.57
N LYS A 224 3.40 17.28 18.68
CA LYS A 224 2.26 18.19 18.87
C LYS A 224 2.26 19.31 17.83
N ALA A 225 3.39 19.98 17.66
CA ALA A 225 3.54 21.05 16.69
C ALA A 225 3.34 20.54 15.25
N ILE A 226 3.95 19.40 14.91
CA ILE A 226 3.78 18.75 13.60
C ILE A 226 2.29 18.50 13.30
N ARG A 227 1.55 17.91 14.24
CA ARG A 227 0.12 17.61 14.05
C ARG A 227 -0.75 18.86 13.92
N GLU A 228 -0.42 19.93 14.63
CA GLU A 228 -1.11 21.23 14.53
C GLU A 228 -0.87 21.86 13.16
N ASP A 229 0.36 21.81 12.66
CA ASP A 229 0.76 22.45 11.41
C ASP A 229 0.34 21.68 10.13
N LEU A 230 -0.09 20.43 10.25
CA LEU A 230 -0.58 19.67 9.08
C LEU A 230 -1.79 20.31 8.38
N LYS A 231 -2.73 20.89 9.12
CA LYS A 231 -3.90 21.55 8.52
C LYS A 231 -3.51 22.77 7.68
N PRO A 232 -2.76 23.75 8.21
CA PRO A 232 -2.27 24.87 7.40
C PRO A 232 -1.36 24.43 6.27
N PHE A 233 -0.55 23.36 6.45
CA PHE A 233 0.26 22.79 5.38
C PHE A 233 -0.60 22.32 4.19
N TYR A 234 -1.65 21.53 4.43
CA TYR A 234 -2.55 21.11 3.37
C TYR A 234 -3.36 22.24 2.75
N GLN A 235 -3.74 23.26 3.55
CA GLN A 235 -4.46 24.41 3.03
C GLN A 235 -3.60 25.22 2.07
N LYS A 236 -2.33 25.46 2.44
CA LYS A 236 -1.37 26.21 1.61
C LYS A 236 -1.06 25.49 0.30
N ASN A 237 -1.03 24.15 0.33
CA ASN A 237 -0.63 23.32 -0.80
C ASN A 237 -1.82 22.57 -1.44
N TYR A 238 -3.03 23.14 -1.31
CA TYR A 238 -4.27 22.47 -1.72
C TYR A 238 -4.22 21.95 -3.15
N ASP A 239 -3.79 22.79 -4.09
CA ASP A 239 -3.76 22.46 -5.54
C ASP A 239 -2.86 21.24 -5.86
N VAL A 240 -1.82 21.00 -5.05
CA VAL A 240 -0.90 19.87 -5.23
C VAL A 240 -1.49 18.58 -4.66
N PHE A 241 -2.31 18.67 -3.59
CA PHE A 241 -2.94 17.53 -2.95
C PHE A 241 -4.36 17.26 -3.44
N GLU A 242 -4.98 18.20 -4.17
CA GLU A 242 -6.29 17.98 -4.78
C GLU A 242 -6.20 17.01 -5.97
N GLY A 243 -7.25 16.23 -6.13
CA GLY A 243 -7.33 15.28 -7.23
C GLY A 243 -6.64 13.94 -6.96
N ARG A 244 -6.64 13.09 -7.98
CA ARG A 244 -6.09 11.73 -7.92
C ARG A 244 -4.86 11.55 -8.82
N ASN A 245 -4.19 12.65 -9.12
CA ASN A 245 -3.03 12.60 -9.99
C ASN A 245 -1.90 11.83 -9.33
N SER A 246 -1.46 10.79 -10.01
CA SER A 246 -0.38 9.91 -9.57
C SER A 246 0.75 9.83 -10.59
N ASN A 247 0.84 10.84 -11.49
CA ASN A 247 1.99 10.92 -12.38
C ASN A 247 3.26 11.26 -11.60
N ARG A 248 4.40 10.99 -12.21
CA ARG A 248 5.72 11.16 -11.59
C ARG A 248 5.90 12.57 -11.00
N SER A 249 5.59 13.62 -11.77
CA SER A 249 5.84 15.01 -11.34
C SER A 249 4.97 15.41 -10.14
N ASP A 250 3.75 14.89 -10.03
CA ASP A 250 2.87 15.17 -8.89
C ASP A 250 3.36 14.46 -7.62
N ILE A 251 3.87 13.25 -7.74
CA ILE A 251 4.47 12.52 -6.62
C ILE A 251 5.74 13.24 -6.15
N GLU A 252 6.63 13.64 -7.06
CA GLU A 252 7.88 14.36 -6.75
C GLU A 252 7.61 15.71 -6.05
N LYS A 253 6.60 16.47 -6.52
CA LYS A 253 6.17 17.71 -5.86
C LYS A 253 5.72 17.49 -4.42
N ARG A 254 4.88 16.47 -4.19
CA ARG A 254 4.40 16.13 -2.84
C ARG A 254 5.54 15.68 -1.92
N ILE A 255 6.48 14.88 -2.44
CA ILE A 255 7.70 14.47 -1.72
C ILE A 255 8.49 15.72 -1.30
N THR A 256 8.73 16.66 -2.22
CA THR A 256 9.46 17.90 -1.93
C THR A 256 8.76 18.71 -0.82
N LEU A 257 7.43 18.87 -0.91
CA LEU A 257 6.66 19.62 0.08
C LEU A 257 6.72 18.96 1.48
N TYR A 258 6.59 17.64 1.58
CA TYR A 258 6.73 16.95 2.88
C TYR A 258 8.15 17.03 3.43
N ARG A 259 9.17 16.91 2.57
CA ARG A 259 10.56 17.04 2.99
C ARG A 259 10.85 18.44 3.57
N GLU A 260 10.36 19.51 2.91
CA GLU A 260 10.47 20.87 3.42
C GLU A 260 9.66 21.07 4.71
N PHE A 261 8.49 20.45 4.81
CA PHE A 261 7.65 20.51 6.00
C PHE A 261 8.35 19.93 7.22
N PHE A 262 8.93 18.72 7.13
CA PHE A 262 9.59 18.08 8.26
C PHE A 262 10.95 18.67 8.60
N LYS A 263 11.70 19.18 7.63
CA LYS A 263 12.99 19.84 7.89
C LYS A 263 12.90 21.00 8.88
N LYS A 264 11.79 21.71 8.95
CA LYS A 264 11.57 22.79 9.90
C LYS A 264 11.67 22.36 11.38
N TYR A 265 11.45 21.09 11.64
CA TYR A 265 11.49 20.52 13.00
C TYR A 265 12.80 19.82 13.33
N LEU A 266 13.78 19.89 12.43
CA LEU A 266 15.11 19.28 12.58
C LEU A 266 16.22 20.34 12.75
N GLU A 267 15.89 21.62 12.54
CA GLU A 267 16.85 22.73 12.50
C GLU A 267 17.05 23.43 13.85
N ASP A 268 16.54 22.87 14.97
CA ASP A 268 16.71 23.43 16.34
C ASP A 268 17.83 22.75 17.13
#